data_d6eb92a8d6f3c6fafee05186100a70fc
#
_entry.id   d6eb92a8d6f3c6fafee05186100a70fc
#
_cell.length_a   1.000
_cell.length_b   1.000
_cell.length_c   1.000
_cell.angle_alpha   90.00
_cell.angle_beta   90.00
_cell.angle_gamma   90.00
#
_symmetry.space_group_name_H-M   'P 1'
#
loop_
_entity.id
_entity.type
_entity.pdbx_description
1 polymer ?
#
loop_
_entity_poly.entity_id
_entity_poly.type
_entity_poly.pdbx_seq_one_letter_code
_entity_poly.pdbx_strand_id
1 'polypeptide(L)'
;MEKATLDRFINVYQTLNKDNLQLLDDIYHPDIQFADPLHAVNGLESLRDYFKNLYANVISCEFVIENTYSKEENAFIYWTMQYRHPKLKKGQAISVEGHSCLKFNDDKIIEHRDYFDVGAMLYRHIPVLGSAVKFIDKRASA
;
A
#
# COMPACT_ATOMS: atom_id res chain seq x y z
N MET A 1 21.16 5.56 4.40
CA MET A 1 20.52 4.93 3.22
C MET A 1 20.93 5.69 1.97
N GLU A 2 21.29 4.97 0.94
CA GLU A 2 21.67 5.59 -0.33
C GLU A 2 20.43 5.95 -1.15
N LYS A 3 20.52 7.04 -1.91
CA LYS A 3 19.45 7.47 -2.80
C LYS A 3 19.05 6.38 -3.79
N ALA A 4 20.02 5.63 -4.32
CA ALA A 4 19.78 4.54 -5.26
C ALA A 4 18.88 3.43 -4.68
N THR A 5 18.97 3.17 -3.39
CA THR A 5 18.14 2.18 -2.70
C THR A 5 16.67 2.65 -2.65
N LEU A 6 16.44 3.91 -2.33
CA LEU A 6 15.11 4.49 -2.32
C LEU A 6 14.51 4.56 -3.73
N ASP A 7 15.30 4.95 -4.72
CA ASP A 7 14.86 5.02 -6.12
C ASP A 7 14.46 3.63 -6.64
N ARG A 8 15.16 2.57 -6.22
CA ARG A 8 14.81 1.19 -6.57
C ARG A 8 13.43 0.82 -6.01
N PHE A 9 13.16 1.14 -4.75
CA PHE A 9 11.84 0.91 -4.15
C PHE A 9 10.74 1.62 -4.95
N ILE A 10 10.93 2.89 -5.24
CA ILE A 10 9.96 3.70 -5.97
C ILE A 10 9.69 3.07 -7.35
N ASN A 11 10.74 2.71 -8.08
CA ASN A 11 10.61 2.10 -9.40
C ASN A 11 9.83 0.77 -9.33
N VAL A 12 10.14 -0.09 -8.36
CA VAL A 12 9.42 -1.35 -8.18
C VAL A 12 7.94 -1.10 -7.92
N TYR A 13 7.60 -0.21 -6.99
CA TYR A 13 6.20 0.05 -6.64
C TYR A 13 5.40 0.68 -7.78
N GLN A 14 6.02 1.50 -8.61
CA GLN A 14 5.36 2.10 -9.76
C GLN A 14 5.14 1.11 -10.93
N THR A 15 5.87 0.01 -10.96
CA THR A 15 5.80 -0.99 -12.04
C THR A 15 5.21 -2.33 -11.60
N LEU A 16 4.97 -2.51 -10.28
CA LEU A 16 4.51 -3.79 -9.73
C LEU A 16 3.12 -4.18 -10.26
N ASN A 17 2.99 -5.45 -10.64
CA ASN A 17 1.74 -6.06 -11.06
C ASN A 17 1.78 -7.57 -10.77
N LYS A 18 0.72 -8.28 -11.13
CA LYS A 18 0.62 -9.73 -10.86
C LYS A 18 1.69 -10.58 -11.54
N ASP A 19 2.33 -10.07 -12.59
CA ASP A 19 3.26 -10.85 -13.42
C ASP A 19 4.73 -10.59 -13.08
N ASN A 20 5.04 -9.66 -12.17
CA ASN A 20 6.41 -9.29 -11.83
C ASN A 20 6.66 -9.25 -10.31
N LEU A 21 5.97 -10.06 -9.53
CA LEU A 21 6.11 -10.08 -8.06
C LEU A 21 7.50 -10.52 -7.58
N GLN A 22 8.31 -11.15 -8.43
CA GLN A 22 9.70 -11.43 -8.11
C GLN A 22 10.53 -10.16 -7.84
N LEU A 23 10.08 -8.99 -8.32
CA LEU A 23 10.74 -7.71 -8.04
C LEU A 23 10.72 -7.35 -6.55
N LEU A 24 9.81 -7.93 -5.76
CA LEU A 24 9.79 -7.74 -4.31
C LEU A 24 11.08 -8.23 -3.65
N ASP A 25 11.72 -9.26 -4.21
CA ASP A 25 12.99 -9.79 -3.72
C ASP A 25 14.15 -8.79 -3.86
N ASP A 26 14.02 -7.84 -4.78
CA ASP A 26 15.05 -6.82 -5.01
C ASP A 26 15.03 -5.72 -3.96
N ILE A 27 13.91 -5.53 -3.27
CA ILE A 27 13.72 -4.41 -2.32
C ILE A 27 13.53 -4.84 -0.88
N TYR A 28 13.01 -6.05 -0.62
CA TYR A 28 12.69 -6.49 0.73
C TYR A 28 13.70 -7.49 1.28
N HIS A 29 14.01 -7.31 2.57
CA HIS A 29 14.80 -8.26 3.34
C HIS A 29 14.02 -9.57 3.53
N PRO A 30 14.69 -10.76 3.59
CA PRO A 30 13.99 -12.02 3.87
C PRO A 30 13.17 -12.01 5.16
N ASP A 31 13.59 -11.25 6.18
CA ASP A 31 12.90 -11.13 7.47
C ASP A 31 11.99 -9.90 7.55
N ILE A 32 11.49 -9.41 6.45
CA ILE A 32 10.62 -8.23 6.39
C ILE A 32 9.44 -8.35 7.35
N GLN A 33 9.15 -7.27 8.07
CA GLN A 33 7.93 -7.08 8.84
C GLN A 33 7.08 -6.02 8.14
N PHE A 34 5.96 -6.45 7.57
CA PHE A 34 5.03 -5.59 6.86
C PHE A 34 3.73 -5.45 7.65
N ALA A 35 3.19 -4.26 7.72
CA ALA A 35 1.87 -4.03 8.28
C ALA A 35 1.14 -2.90 7.54
N ASP A 36 -0.17 -3.03 7.46
CA ASP A 36 -1.09 -1.98 7.08
C ASP A 36 -2.25 -1.93 8.10
N PRO A 37 -3.25 -1.04 7.94
CA PRO A 37 -4.36 -0.98 8.91
C PRO A 37 -5.16 -2.28 9.08
N LEU A 38 -5.09 -3.20 8.12
CA LEU A 38 -5.89 -4.43 8.11
C LEU A 38 -5.06 -5.71 8.25
N HIS A 39 -3.73 -5.64 8.03
CA HIS A 39 -2.88 -6.82 7.91
C HIS A 39 -1.55 -6.65 8.64
N ALA A 40 -1.00 -7.77 9.08
CA ALA A 40 0.39 -7.87 9.55
C ALA A 40 1.00 -9.14 8.94
N VAL A 41 2.12 -9.00 8.26
CA VAL A 41 2.77 -10.09 7.52
C VAL A 41 4.25 -10.11 7.85
N ASN A 42 4.77 -11.29 8.20
CA ASN A 42 6.18 -11.48 8.53
C ASN A 42 6.84 -12.43 7.54
N GLY A 43 7.99 -11.99 7.02
CA GLY A 43 8.79 -12.75 6.08
C GLY A 43 8.43 -12.49 4.62
N LEU A 44 9.44 -12.59 3.76
CA LEU A 44 9.31 -12.25 2.34
C LEU A 44 8.38 -13.21 1.59
N GLU A 45 8.42 -14.50 1.90
CA GLU A 45 7.54 -15.48 1.28
C GLU A 45 6.06 -15.16 1.56
N SER A 46 5.74 -14.89 2.83
CA SER A 46 4.38 -14.49 3.23
C SER A 46 3.96 -13.17 2.59
N LEU A 47 4.89 -12.23 2.44
CA LEU A 47 4.61 -10.97 1.78
C LEU A 47 4.33 -11.15 0.28
N ARG A 48 5.06 -12.02 -0.40
CA ARG A 48 4.77 -12.37 -1.81
C ARG A 48 3.37 -12.97 -1.95
N ASP A 49 2.99 -13.87 -1.05
CA ASP A 49 1.65 -14.46 -1.04
C ASP A 49 0.57 -13.40 -0.80
N TYR A 50 0.82 -12.47 0.09
CA TYR A 50 -0.07 -11.33 0.34
C TYR A 50 -0.30 -10.51 -0.94
N PHE A 51 0.76 -10.12 -1.64
CA PHE A 51 0.64 -9.37 -2.90
C PHE A 51 -0.02 -10.20 -4.01
N LYS A 52 0.29 -11.48 -4.09
CA LYS A 52 -0.34 -12.39 -5.05
C LYS A 52 -1.85 -12.43 -4.87
N ASN A 53 -2.31 -12.56 -3.63
CA ASN A 53 -3.73 -12.55 -3.31
C ASN A 53 -4.38 -11.19 -3.59
N LEU A 54 -3.69 -10.10 -3.27
CA LEU A 54 -4.17 -8.75 -3.55
C LEU A 54 -4.43 -8.57 -5.06
N TYR A 55 -3.44 -8.87 -5.89
CA TYR A 55 -3.57 -8.70 -7.34
C TYR A 55 -4.52 -9.71 -7.98
N ALA A 56 -4.75 -10.86 -7.37
CA ALA A 56 -5.76 -11.82 -7.84
C ALA A 56 -7.19 -11.31 -7.63
N ASN A 57 -7.41 -10.47 -6.61
CA ASN A 57 -8.73 -10.00 -6.20
C ASN A 57 -9.10 -8.62 -6.74
N VAL A 58 -8.16 -7.86 -7.26
CA VAL A 58 -8.42 -6.53 -7.83
C VAL A 58 -8.35 -6.57 -9.36
N ILE A 59 -9.09 -5.67 -10.00
CA ILE A 59 -9.00 -5.48 -11.46
C ILE A 59 -7.69 -4.79 -11.79
N SER A 60 -7.36 -3.76 -11.03
CA SER A 60 -6.12 -3.00 -11.16
C SER A 60 -5.74 -2.36 -9.82
N CYS A 61 -4.46 -2.11 -9.64
CA CYS A 61 -3.94 -1.39 -8.47
C CYS A 61 -2.64 -0.69 -8.89
N GLU A 62 -2.63 0.64 -8.77
CA GLU A 62 -1.49 1.47 -9.18
C GLU A 62 -1.17 2.48 -8.09
N PHE A 63 0.12 2.75 -7.90
CA PHE A 63 0.62 3.75 -6.98
C PHE A 63 1.26 4.90 -7.72
N VAL A 64 0.88 6.12 -7.34
CA VAL A 64 1.54 7.35 -7.77
C VAL A 64 2.31 7.90 -6.57
N ILE A 65 3.61 8.03 -6.71
CA ILE A 65 4.48 8.55 -5.63
C ILE A 65 4.47 10.07 -5.70
N GLU A 66 3.97 10.70 -4.64
CA GLU A 66 3.82 12.16 -4.55
C GLU A 66 5.07 12.83 -3.98
N ASN A 67 5.53 12.36 -2.82
CA ASN A 67 6.68 12.91 -2.11
C ASN A 67 7.45 11.81 -1.39
N THR A 68 8.74 12.03 -1.22
CA THR A 68 9.62 11.13 -0.47
C THR A 68 10.51 11.94 0.46
N TYR A 69 10.69 11.42 1.67
CA TYR A 69 11.59 11.99 2.66
C TYR A 69 12.43 10.87 3.25
N SER A 70 13.67 11.14 3.58
CA SER A 70 14.53 10.15 4.23
C SER A 70 15.36 10.79 5.33
N LYS A 71 15.61 10.01 6.37
CA LYS A 71 16.49 10.39 7.46
C LYS A 71 17.15 9.12 7.99
N GLU A 72 18.49 9.07 7.91
CA GLU A 72 19.29 7.90 8.32
C GLU A 72 18.83 6.66 7.55
N GLU A 73 18.43 5.58 8.24
CA GLU A 73 17.97 4.33 7.62
C GLU A 73 16.46 4.29 7.44
N ASN A 74 15.76 5.42 7.58
CA ASN A 74 14.32 5.51 7.44
C ASN A 74 13.92 6.32 6.21
N ALA A 75 12.83 5.92 5.58
CA ALA A 75 12.21 6.68 4.50
C ALA A 75 10.70 6.76 4.70
N PHE A 76 10.13 7.85 4.24
CA PHE A 76 8.70 8.12 4.30
C PHE A 76 8.23 8.45 2.89
N ILE A 77 7.31 7.65 2.37
CA ILE A 77 6.84 7.72 1.00
C ILE A 77 5.37 8.08 1.02
N TYR A 78 5.02 9.24 0.47
CA TYR A 78 3.62 9.67 0.31
C TYR A 78 3.14 9.29 -1.08
N TRP A 79 1.99 8.63 -1.14
CA TRP A 79 1.46 8.10 -2.39
C TRP A 79 -0.05 8.25 -2.47
N THR A 80 -0.55 8.20 -3.69
CA THR A 80 -1.96 7.99 -4.00
C THR A 80 -2.08 6.62 -4.66
N MET A 81 -2.92 5.77 -4.11
CA MET A 81 -3.25 4.47 -4.68
C MET A 81 -4.57 4.60 -5.44
N GLN A 82 -4.60 4.12 -6.66
CA GLN A 82 -5.84 3.94 -7.42
C GLN A 82 -6.05 2.46 -7.67
N TYR A 83 -7.20 1.93 -7.24
CA TYR A 83 -7.51 0.54 -7.47
C TYR A 83 -8.95 0.36 -7.93
N ARG A 84 -9.19 -0.76 -8.60
CA ARG A 84 -10.52 -1.18 -9.04
C ARG A 84 -10.78 -2.59 -8.53
N HIS A 85 -11.94 -2.77 -7.91
CA HIS A 85 -12.37 -4.05 -7.37
C HIS A 85 -13.76 -4.38 -7.94
N PRO A 86 -13.99 -5.62 -8.43
CA PRO A 86 -15.26 -5.94 -9.11
C PRO A 86 -16.48 -5.82 -8.22
N LYS A 87 -16.32 -5.92 -6.89
CA LYS A 87 -17.42 -5.86 -5.92
C LYS A 87 -17.59 -4.49 -5.27
N LEU A 88 -16.77 -3.51 -5.60
CA LEU A 88 -16.79 -2.18 -4.99
C LEU A 88 -17.02 -1.12 -6.06
N LYS A 89 -17.89 -0.14 -5.77
CA LYS A 89 -18.18 1.01 -6.62
C LYS A 89 -18.43 0.61 -8.09
N LYS A 90 -19.08 -0.54 -8.31
CA LYS A 90 -19.36 -1.10 -9.65
C LYS A 90 -18.11 -1.28 -10.52
N GLY A 91 -16.96 -1.57 -9.91
CA GLY A 91 -15.70 -1.74 -10.62
C GLY A 91 -15.02 -0.44 -11.04
N GLN A 92 -15.53 0.71 -10.65
CA GLN A 92 -14.93 2.02 -10.93
C GLN A 92 -13.71 2.26 -10.03
N ALA A 93 -12.84 3.16 -10.47
CA ALA A 93 -11.62 3.50 -9.73
C ALA A 93 -11.92 4.13 -8.36
N ILE A 94 -11.21 3.65 -7.34
CA ILE A 94 -11.19 4.20 -5.98
C ILE A 94 -9.80 4.76 -5.74
N SER A 95 -9.73 6.01 -5.29
CA SER A 95 -8.49 6.72 -5.01
C SER A 95 -8.32 6.87 -3.50
N VAL A 96 -7.14 6.50 -3.00
CA VAL A 96 -6.80 6.56 -1.57
C VAL A 96 -5.42 7.18 -1.39
N GLU A 97 -5.34 8.21 -0.58
CA GLU A 97 -4.06 8.79 -0.17
C GLU A 97 -3.52 8.04 1.04
N GLY A 98 -2.22 7.84 1.07
CA GLY A 98 -1.57 7.19 2.18
C GLY A 98 -0.07 7.44 2.20
N HIS A 99 0.60 6.81 3.16
CA HIS A 99 2.05 6.87 3.20
C HIS A 99 2.63 5.58 3.79
N SER A 100 3.87 5.32 3.41
CA SER A 100 4.65 4.19 3.92
C SER A 100 5.81 4.71 4.75
N CYS A 101 6.00 4.11 5.92
CA CYS A 101 7.18 4.29 6.75
C CYS A 101 8.08 3.07 6.56
N LEU A 102 9.27 3.27 6.04
CA LEU A 102 10.21 2.21 5.70
C LEU A 102 11.46 2.30 6.57
N LYS A 103 11.96 1.14 7.00
CA LYS A 103 13.26 1.02 7.63
C LYS A 103 14.13 0.10 6.81
N PHE A 104 15.32 0.55 6.49
CA PHE A 104 16.28 -0.20 5.71
C PHE A 104 17.34 -0.85 6.62
N ASN A 105 17.72 -2.07 6.25
CA ASN A 105 18.88 -2.77 6.78
C ASN A 105 19.79 -3.05 5.59
N ASP A 106 20.92 -2.35 5.53
CA ASP A 106 21.75 -2.25 4.36
C ASP A 106 20.96 -1.67 3.19
N ASP A 107 20.73 -2.41 2.12
CA ASP A 107 20.01 -1.97 0.94
C ASP A 107 18.62 -2.62 0.79
N LYS A 108 18.12 -3.27 1.85
CA LYS A 108 16.84 -3.96 1.87
C LYS A 108 15.92 -3.39 2.94
N ILE A 109 14.62 -3.40 2.66
CA ILE A 109 13.60 -2.98 3.63
C ILE A 109 13.34 -4.10 4.61
N ILE A 110 13.55 -3.83 5.90
CA ILE A 110 13.31 -4.78 7.00
C ILE A 110 11.99 -4.50 7.73
N GLU A 111 11.52 -3.26 7.72
CA GLU A 111 10.21 -2.88 8.25
C GLU A 111 9.50 -1.99 7.23
N HIS A 112 8.20 -2.26 7.02
CA HIS A 112 7.34 -1.49 6.13
C HIS A 112 5.98 -1.33 6.79
N ARG A 113 5.59 -0.11 7.12
CA ARG A 113 4.27 0.20 7.67
C ARG A 113 3.53 1.15 6.75
N ASP A 114 2.36 0.72 6.27
CA ASP A 114 1.44 1.57 5.51
C ASP A 114 0.40 2.20 6.43
N TYR A 115 0.12 3.47 6.18
CA TYR A 115 -0.93 4.23 6.85
C TYR A 115 -1.88 4.78 5.79
N PHE A 116 -3.14 4.46 5.90
CA PHE A 116 -4.19 5.02 5.04
C PHE A 116 -5.54 4.94 5.73
N ASP A 117 -6.50 5.75 5.23
CA ASP A 117 -7.88 5.74 5.72
C ASP A 117 -8.64 4.54 5.13
N VAL A 118 -8.95 3.55 5.96
CA VAL A 118 -9.71 2.36 5.55
C VAL A 118 -11.14 2.73 5.14
N GLY A 119 -11.71 3.77 5.72
CA GLY A 119 -13.02 4.28 5.32
C GLY A 119 -13.02 4.74 3.87
N ALA A 120 -12.02 5.52 3.46
CA ALA A 120 -11.85 5.97 2.09
C ALA A 120 -11.53 4.81 1.14
N MET A 121 -10.74 3.84 1.60
CA MET A 121 -10.37 2.69 0.78
C MET A 121 -11.53 1.69 0.61
N LEU A 122 -12.28 1.41 1.66
CA LEU A 122 -13.21 0.29 1.68
C LEU A 122 -14.60 0.66 2.18
N TYR A 123 -14.74 1.14 3.42
CA TYR A 123 -16.04 1.19 4.11
C TYR A 123 -17.07 2.07 3.42
N ARG A 124 -16.65 3.22 2.86
CA ARG A 124 -17.56 4.16 2.20
C ARG A 124 -18.10 3.65 0.87
N HIS A 125 -17.52 2.56 0.35
CA HIS A 125 -17.89 1.96 -0.93
C HIS A 125 -18.75 0.69 -0.79
N ILE A 126 -19.02 0.26 0.45
CA ILE A 126 -19.87 -0.90 0.72
C ILE A 126 -21.32 -0.43 0.82
N PRO A 127 -22.26 -1.03 0.08
CA PRO A 127 -23.68 -0.69 0.18
C PRO A 127 -24.18 -0.79 1.63
N VAL A 128 -25.06 0.11 2.04
CA VAL A 128 -25.62 0.25 3.41
C VAL A 128 -24.56 0.74 4.40
N LEU A 129 -23.45 0.02 4.58
CA LEU A 129 -22.37 0.45 5.48
C LEU A 129 -21.79 1.80 5.04
N GLY A 130 -21.56 1.98 3.74
CA GLY A 130 -21.06 3.25 3.19
C GLY A 130 -21.97 4.41 3.51
N SER A 131 -23.28 4.23 3.40
CA SER A 131 -24.28 5.25 3.76
C SER A 131 -24.24 5.57 5.26
N ALA A 132 -24.11 4.56 6.11
CA ALA A 132 -24.01 4.76 7.55
C ALA A 132 -22.72 5.52 7.93
N VAL A 133 -21.59 5.17 7.32
CA VAL A 133 -20.31 5.85 7.56
C VAL A 133 -20.38 7.31 7.13
N LYS A 134 -20.93 7.59 5.93
CA LYS A 134 -21.11 8.96 5.44
C LYS A 134 -22.03 9.79 6.33
N PHE A 135 -23.07 9.18 6.89
CA PHE A 135 -23.94 9.82 7.86
C PHE A 135 -23.18 10.22 9.12
N ILE A 136 -22.35 9.30 9.65
CA ILE A 136 -21.51 9.56 10.81
C ILE A 136 -20.50 10.68 10.52
N ASP A 137 -19.83 10.63 9.36
CA ASP A 137 -18.88 11.67 8.92
C ASP A 137 -19.52 13.05 8.91
N LYS A 138 -20.71 13.15 8.35
CA LYS A 138 -21.48 14.41 8.26
C LYS A 138 -21.86 14.93 9.65
N ARG A 139 -22.28 14.05 10.55
CA ARG A 139 -22.62 14.43 11.93
C ARG A 139 -21.39 14.88 12.71
N ALA A 140 -20.26 14.21 12.55
CA ALA A 140 -19.03 14.53 13.25
C ALA A 140 -18.39 15.83 12.79
N SER A 141 -18.66 16.24 11.53
CA SER A 141 -18.10 17.47 10.94
C SER A 141 -19.04 18.68 10.99
N ALA A 142 -20.22 18.53 11.54
CA ALA A 142 -21.21 19.59 11.64
C ALA A 142 -20.89 20.55 12.81
#